data_f6867ceff2f3397c3fd22608cba5a07b
#
_entry.id   f6867ceff2f3397c3fd22608cba5a07b
#
_cell.length_a   1.000
_cell.length_b   1.000
_cell.length_c   1.000
_cell.angle_alpha   90.00
_cell.angle_beta   90.00
_cell.angle_gamma   90.00
#
_symmetry.space_group_name_H-M   'P 1'
#
loop_
_entity.id
_entity.type
_entity.pdbx_description
1 polymer ?
#
loop_
_entity_poly.entity_id
_entity_poly.type
_entity_poly.pdbx_seq_one_letter_code
_entity_poly.pdbx_strand_id
1 'polypeptide(L)'
;MGPQVPIAIKGQDGLSEMIPYIERFSQPGRWWFAFALFLSFLFLVGFAWMRPDFNREEIPDWRPVLARAEAALERNELYDAKSLYSQAAQLASWREDWGGLLAAACGMKALDNDSGPYSNVHTILVRAMMAGESRQSRAGMTAVASAFAAMGEDRAASMVLSRIQTDWPEDTQNSTNVYTGTCW
;
A
#
# COMPACT_ATOMS: atom_id res chain seq x y z
N MET A 1 -27.13 38.86 44.70
CA MET A 1 -25.90 38.97 45.46
C MET A 1 -25.60 37.56 46.02
N GLY A 2 -24.74 36.80 45.37
CA GLY A 2 -24.31 35.47 45.78
C GLY A 2 -22.88 35.52 46.33
N PRO A 3 -22.52 34.73 47.32
CA PRO A 3 -21.20 34.79 47.95
C PRO A 3 -20.15 34.21 47.03
N GLN A 4 -19.06 34.94 46.83
CA GLN A 4 -17.85 34.48 46.15
C GLN A 4 -17.04 33.64 47.12
N VAL A 5 -16.76 32.38 46.76
CA VAL A 5 -15.87 31.49 47.50
C VAL A 5 -14.43 31.68 46.95
N PRO A 6 -13.45 32.02 47.76
CA PRO A 6 -12.06 32.14 47.31
C PRO A 6 -11.46 30.76 47.14
N ILE A 7 -11.02 30.42 45.93
CA ILE A 7 -10.24 29.20 45.63
C ILE A 7 -8.78 29.48 46.05
N ALA A 8 -8.37 28.92 47.16
CA ALA A 8 -6.97 28.89 47.56
C ALA A 8 -6.19 27.88 46.73
N ILE A 9 -5.33 28.36 45.85
CA ILE A 9 -4.37 27.52 45.10
C ILE A 9 -3.19 27.25 46.06
N LYS A 10 -3.21 26.07 46.71
CA LYS A 10 -2.14 25.52 47.50
C LYS A 10 -1.42 24.49 46.67
N GLY A 11 -0.20 24.76 46.23
CA GLY A 11 0.55 23.73 45.48
C GLY A 11 1.69 24.24 44.61
N GLN A 12 2.59 25.08 45.14
CA GLN A 12 3.78 25.46 44.37
C GLN A 12 5.12 24.99 45.01
N ASP A 13 5.08 24.24 46.10
CA ASP A 13 6.28 23.88 46.85
C ASP A 13 6.85 22.49 46.49
N GLY A 14 6.28 21.79 45.50
CA GLY A 14 6.70 20.42 45.14
C GLY A 14 7.75 20.31 44.03
N LEU A 15 8.11 21.42 43.35
CA LEU A 15 9.03 21.37 42.19
C LEU A 15 10.51 21.60 42.54
N SER A 16 10.83 22.08 43.75
CA SER A 16 12.23 22.35 44.16
C SER A 16 12.97 21.14 44.72
N GLU A 17 12.30 20.05 45.05
CA GLU A 17 12.97 18.83 45.58
C GLU A 17 13.37 17.80 44.50
N MET A 18 12.97 17.97 43.26
CA MET A 18 13.30 17.04 42.16
C MET A 18 14.60 17.36 41.41
N ILE A 19 15.22 18.49 41.72
CA ILE A 19 16.43 18.96 41.00
C ILE A 19 17.72 18.20 41.39
N PRO A 20 17.91 17.66 42.62
CA PRO A 20 19.17 16.98 42.95
C PRO A 20 19.33 15.58 42.35
N TYR A 21 18.27 15.02 41.72
CA TYR A 21 18.39 13.67 41.17
C TYR A 21 19.01 13.64 39.77
N ILE A 22 19.03 14.75 39.05
CA ILE A 22 19.54 14.84 37.68
C ILE A 22 21.06 15.02 37.64
N GLU A 23 21.68 15.59 38.69
CA GLU A 23 23.12 15.80 38.71
C GLU A 23 23.97 14.56 39.03
N ARG A 24 23.36 13.45 39.50
CA ARG A 24 24.08 12.19 39.74
C ARG A 24 24.33 11.31 38.53
N PHE A 25 23.80 11.68 37.35
CA PHE A 25 24.01 10.95 36.12
C PHE A 25 25.23 11.45 35.29
N SER A 26 26.02 12.33 35.81
CA SER A 26 27.21 12.85 35.14
C SER A 26 28.50 12.27 35.71
N GLN A 27 28.93 11.10 35.21
CA GLN A 27 30.31 10.98 34.75
C GLN A 27 30.89 9.65 34.27
N PRO A 28 30.33 8.43 34.36
CA PRO A 28 30.88 7.40 33.49
C PRO A 28 30.02 7.07 32.25
N GLY A 29 28.80 7.66 32.12
CA GLY A 29 27.82 7.26 31.14
C GLY A 29 28.01 7.79 29.71
N ARG A 30 28.77 8.86 29.49
CA ARG A 30 28.87 9.50 28.17
C ARG A 30 29.54 8.63 27.12
N TRP A 31 30.48 7.81 27.50
CA TRP A 31 31.15 6.87 26.60
C TRP A 31 30.27 5.70 26.20
N TRP A 32 29.40 5.22 27.09
CA TRP A 32 28.44 4.16 26.82
C TRP A 32 27.33 4.62 25.87
N PHE A 33 26.86 5.85 26.01
CA PHE A 33 25.90 6.43 25.05
C PHE A 33 26.50 6.62 23.66
N ALA A 34 27.74 7.11 23.57
CA ALA A 34 28.45 7.24 22.31
C ALA A 34 28.67 5.87 21.66
N PHE A 35 29.04 4.87 22.45
CA PHE A 35 29.23 3.50 21.97
C PHE A 35 27.94 2.83 21.54
N ALA A 36 26.83 3.03 22.25
CA ALA A 36 25.52 2.53 21.88
C ALA A 36 24.99 3.18 20.60
N LEU A 37 25.18 4.50 20.43
CA LEU A 37 24.85 5.21 19.20
C LEU A 37 25.70 4.74 18.01
N PHE A 38 26.99 4.50 18.23
CA PHE A 38 27.88 3.98 17.19
C PHE A 38 27.49 2.56 16.77
N LEU A 39 27.17 1.67 17.72
CA LEU A 39 26.66 0.33 17.42
C LEU A 39 25.31 0.36 16.70
N SER A 40 24.41 1.25 17.08
CA SER A 40 23.12 1.43 16.41
C SER A 40 23.31 1.94 14.98
N PHE A 41 24.24 2.86 14.77
CA PHE A 41 24.59 3.35 13.43
C PHE A 41 25.22 2.26 12.56
N LEU A 42 26.14 1.45 13.11
CA LEU A 42 26.71 0.30 12.40
C LEU A 42 25.64 -0.74 12.05
N PHE A 43 24.68 -0.97 12.96
CA PHE A 43 23.58 -1.88 12.70
C PHE A 43 22.66 -1.36 11.59
N LEU A 44 22.34 -0.06 11.57
CA LEU A 44 21.56 0.57 10.50
C LEU A 44 22.28 0.55 9.15
N VAL A 45 23.58 0.83 9.15
CA VAL A 45 24.39 0.77 7.92
C VAL A 45 24.51 -0.68 7.45
N GLY A 46 24.79 -1.62 8.35
CA GLY A 46 24.85 -3.05 8.01
C GLY A 46 23.52 -3.59 7.49
N PHE A 47 22.40 -3.14 8.07
CA PHE A 47 21.07 -3.52 7.60
C PHE A 47 20.72 -2.89 6.24
N ALA A 48 21.22 -1.67 5.96
CA ALA A 48 21.06 -1.03 4.65
C ALA A 48 21.88 -1.76 3.56
N TRP A 49 23.04 -2.31 3.91
CA TRP A 49 23.87 -3.10 2.99
C TRP A 49 23.38 -4.54 2.83
N MET A 50 22.64 -5.07 3.82
CA MET A 50 22.02 -6.40 3.75
C MET A 50 20.63 -6.42 3.11
N ARG A 51 20.14 -5.29 2.56
CA ARG A 51 18.95 -5.36 1.70
C ARG A 51 19.33 -6.23 0.52
N PRO A 52 18.77 -7.47 0.41
CA PRO A 52 18.92 -8.22 -0.81
C PRO A 52 18.41 -7.27 -1.92
N ASP A 53 19.27 -6.91 -2.86
CA ASP A 53 18.82 -6.37 -4.13
C ASP A 53 17.91 -7.44 -4.72
N PHE A 54 16.62 -7.33 -4.41
CA PHE A 54 15.61 -8.10 -5.10
C PHE A 54 15.68 -7.63 -6.55
N ASN A 55 16.47 -8.36 -7.33
CA ASN A 55 16.62 -8.12 -8.75
C ASN A 55 15.22 -8.29 -9.34
N ARG A 56 14.54 -7.19 -9.64
CA ARG A 56 13.17 -7.19 -10.20
C ARG A 56 13.08 -8.02 -11.48
N GLU A 57 14.23 -8.25 -12.13
CA GLU A 57 14.36 -9.10 -13.32
C GLU A 57 14.17 -10.59 -13.03
N GLU A 58 14.39 -11.05 -11.78
CA GLU A 58 14.22 -12.45 -11.37
C GLU A 58 12.78 -12.79 -10.96
N ILE A 59 11.90 -11.79 -10.80
CA ILE A 59 10.49 -12.06 -10.47
C ILE A 59 9.85 -12.76 -11.69
N PRO A 60 9.28 -13.97 -11.53
CA PRO A 60 8.63 -14.70 -12.62
C PRO A 60 7.54 -13.86 -13.29
N ASP A 61 7.37 -14.05 -14.60
CA ASP A 61 6.27 -13.38 -15.33
C ASP A 61 4.92 -13.95 -14.88
N TRP A 62 3.96 -13.07 -14.66
CA TRP A 62 2.60 -13.42 -14.25
C TRP A 62 1.75 -13.95 -15.42
N ARG A 63 2.09 -13.60 -16.66
CA ARG A 63 1.31 -13.95 -17.86
C ARG A 63 1.12 -15.45 -18.07
N PRO A 64 2.14 -16.30 -17.92
CA PRO A 64 1.96 -17.75 -18.04
C PRO A 64 1.04 -18.31 -16.95
N VAL A 65 1.05 -17.73 -15.76
CA VAL A 65 0.20 -18.17 -14.66
C VAL A 65 -1.25 -17.77 -14.94
N LEU A 66 -1.46 -16.56 -15.46
CA LEU A 66 -2.78 -16.07 -15.87
C LEU A 66 -3.38 -16.97 -16.97
N ALA A 67 -2.63 -17.29 -18.00
CA ALA A 67 -3.08 -18.19 -19.08
C ALA A 67 -3.48 -19.57 -18.54
N ARG A 68 -2.76 -20.10 -17.55
CA ARG A 68 -3.15 -21.34 -16.88
C ARG A 68 -4.43 -21.20 -16.06
N ALA A 69 -4.65 -20.05 -15.43
CA ALA A 69 -5.88 -19.75 -14.70
C ALA A 69 -7.09 -19.72 -15.63
N GLU A 70 -6.96 -19.08 -16.80
CA GLU A 70 -7.98 -19.04 -17.83
C GLU A 70 -8.30 -20.46 -18.34
N ALA A 71 -7.28 -21.26 -18.65
CA ALA A 71 -7.46 -22.65 -19.07
C ALA A 71 -8.12 -23.53 -17.98
N ALA A 72 -7.85 -23.30 -16.71
CA ALA A 72 -8.52 -23.99 -15.59
C ALA A 72 -9.99 -23.58 -15.50
N LEU A 73 -10.29 -22.29 -15.71
CA LEU A 73 -11.66 -21.77 -15.74
C LEU A 73 -12.47 -22.40 -16.89
N GLU A 74 -11.89 -22.50 -18.09
CA GLU A 74 -12.52 -23.16 -19.26
C GLU A 74 -12.84 -24.64 -18.97
N ARG A 75 -12.01 -25.32 -18.17
CA ARG A 75 -12.27 -26.70 -17.73
C ARG A 75 -13.22 -26.82 -16.54
N ASN A 76 -13.76 -25.67 -16.07
CA ASN A 76 -14.61 -25.58 -14.90
C ASN A 76 -13.92 -26.04 -13.60
N GLU A 77 -12.58 -25.95 -13.53
CA GLU A 77 -11.74 -26.22 -12.35
C GLU A 77 -11.66 -24.97 -11.48
N LEU A 78 -12.79 -24.58 -10.87
CA LEU A 78 -12.96 -23.26 -10.24
C LEU A 78 -11.97 -22.99 -9.09
N TYR A 79 -11.64 -24.02 -8.30
CA TYR A 79 -10.70 -23.90 -7.19
C TYR A 79 -9.27 -23.63 -7.70
N ASP A 80 -8.84 -24.38 -8.72
CA ASP A 80 -7.52 -24.22 -9.32
C ASP A 80 -7.40 -22.87 -10.05
N ALA A 81 -8.45 -22.47 -10.78
CA ALA A 81 -8.52 -21.16 -11.41
C ALA A 81 -8.37 -20.03 -10.38
N LYS A 82 -9.11 -20.09 -9.26
CA LYS A 82 -9.02 -19.10 -8.16
C LYS A 82 -7.62 -19.01 -7.58
N SER A 83 -7.00 -20.15 -7.33
CA SER A 83 -5.61 -20.23 -6.81
C SER A 83 -4.62 -19.59 -7.79
N LEU A 84 -4.73 -19.92 -9.08
CA LEU A 84 -3.85 -19.40 -10.14
C LEU A 84 -4.04 -17.89 -10.37
N TYR A 85 -5.28 -17.37 -10.36
CA TYR A 85 -5.52 -15.92 -10.42
C TYR A 85 -4.90 -15.19 -9.23
N SER A 86 -5.02 -15.77 -8.02
CA SER A 86 -4.38 -15.20 -6.83
C SER A 86 -2.85 -15.18 -6.95
N GLN A 87 -2.25 -16.24 -7.49
CA GLN A 87 -0.81 -16.31 -7.75
C GLN A 87 -0.38 -15.30 -8.83
N ALA A 88 -1.14 -15.16 -9.91
CA ALA A 88 -0.88 -14.16 -10.95
C ALA A 88 -0.93 -12.74 -10.38
N ALA A 89 -1.94 -12.43 -9.54
CA ALA A 89 -2.05 -11.14 -8.86
C ALA A 89 -0.86 -10.87 -7.95
N GLN A 90 -0.36 -11.88 -7.24
CA GLN A 90 0.81 -11.73 -6.38
C GLN A 90 2.08 -11.43 -7.19
N LEU A 91 2.32 -12.13 -8.29
CA LEU A 91 3.47 -11.89 -9.19
C LEU A 91 3.38 -10.50 -9.84
N ALA A 92 2.19 -10.10 -10.31
CA ALA A 92 1.95 -8.77 -10.87
C ALA A 92 2.18 -7.68 -9.83
N SER A 93 1.79 -7.91 -8.56
CA SER A 93 2.01 -6.98 -7.46
C SER A 93 3.51 -6.76 -7.18
N TRP A 94 4.31 -7.83 -7.16
CA TRP A 94 5.76 -7.72 -6.97
C TRP A 94 6.45 -6.95 -8.10
N ARG A 95 5.92 -7.06 -9.33
CA ARG A 95 6.39 -6.29 -10.48
C ARG A 95 5.83 -4.89 -10.56
N GLU A 96 4.91 -4.51 -9.68
CA GLU A 96 4.13 -3.27 -9.76
C GLU A 96 3.46 -3.11 -11.14
N ASP A 97 2.95 -4.22 -11.69
CA ASP A 97 2.27 -4.25 -12.99
C ASP A 97 0.76 -4.13 -12.78
N TRP A 98 0.25 -2.90 -12.91
CA TRP A 98 -1.17 -2.61 -12.77
C TRP A 98 -2.02 -3.36 -13.79
N GLY A 99 -1.50 -3.60 -15.02
CA GLY A 99 -2.21 -4.35 -16.06
C GLY A 99 -2.41 -5.82 -15.67
N GLY A 100 -1.37 -6.45 -15.11
CA GLY A 100 -1.46 -7.82 -14.60
C GLY A 100 -2.41 -7.95 -13.42
N LEU A 101 -2.43 -6.95 -12.52
CA LEU A 101 -3.37 -6.90 -11.42
C LEU A 101 -4.81 -6.78 -11.89
N LEU A 102 -5.08 -5.91 -12.88
CA LEU A 102 -6.42 -5.77 -13.47
C LEU A 102 -6.87 -7.06 -14.16
N ALA A 103 -5.99 -7.72 -14.91
CA ALA A 103 -6.31 -8.99 -15.56
C ALA A 103 -6.66 -10.08 -14.54
N ALA A 104 -5.89 -10.20 -13.45
CA ALA A 104 -6.17 -11.14 -12.38
C ALA A 104 -7.48 -10.80 -11.63
N ALA A 105 -7.74 -9.51 -11.36
CA ALA A 105 -8.99 -9.05 -10.76
C ALA A 105 -10.21 -9.41 -11.60
N CYS A 106 -10.09 -9.27 -12.92
CA CYS A 106 -11.10 -9.66 -13.88
C CYS A 106 -11.44 -11.15 -13.81
N GLY A 107 -10.43 -12.01 -13.83
CA GLY A 107 -10.63 -13.46 -13.71
C GLY A 107 -11.23 -13.84 -12.34
N MET A 108 -10.80 -13.21 -11.26
CA MET A 108 -11.38 -13.42 -9.94
C MET A 108 -12.85 -12.98 -9.86
N LYS A 109 -13.22 -11.88 -10.51
CA LYS A 109 -14.62 -11.43 -10.59
C LYS A 109 -15.53 -12.45 -11.29
N ALA A 110 -15.02 -13.13 -12.32
CA ALA A 110 -15.77 -14.18 -13.00
C ALA A 110 -16.06 -15.40 -12.09
N LEU A 111 -15.23 -15.62 -11.09
CA LEU A 111 -15.34 -16.73 -10.12
C LEU A 111 -16.13 -16.37 -8.85
N ASP A 112 -15.99 -15.13 -8.39
CA ASP A 112 -16.57 -14.63 -7.16
C ASP A 112 -17.79 -13.76 -7.47
N ASN A 113 -18.99 -14.20 -7.07
CA ASN A 113 -20.19 -13.37 -7.09
C ASN A 113 -20.19 -12.32 -5.96
N ASP A 114 -19.15 -12.30 -5.11
CA ASP A 114 -19.04 -11.38 -3.98
C ASP A 114 -18.36 -10.07 -4.43
N SER A 115 -19.20 -9.08 -4.74
CA SER A 115 -18.81 -7.75 -5.21
C SER A 115 -18.78 -6.70 -4.09
N GLY A 116 -18.40 -7.09 -2.87
CA GLY A 116 -18.31 -6.16 -1.75
C GLY A 116 -16.91 -5.50 -1.61
N PRO A 117 -16.82 -4.39 -0.82
CA PRO A 117 -15.56 -3.66 -0.59
C PRO A 117 -14.48 -4.47 0.15
N TYR A 118 -14.82 -5.65 0.63
CA TYR A 118 -13.89 -6.59 1.28
C TYR A 118 -13.62 -7.84 0.43
N SER A 119 -14.07 -7.85 -0.82
CA SER A 119 -13.82 -8.97 -1.74
C SER A 119 -12.32 -9.06 -2.11
N ASN A 120 -11.88 -10.25 -2.54
CA ASN A 120 -10.53 -10.42 -3.06
C ASN A 120 -10.27 -9.51 -4.28
N VAL A 121 -11.30 -9.31 -5.12
CA VAL A 121 -11.25 -8.41 -6.29
C VAL A 121 -10.97 -6.98 -5.87
N HIS A 122 -11.69 -6.46 -4.86
CA HIS A 122 -11.45 -5.10 -4.33
C HIS A 122 -9.99 -4.93 -3.87
N THR A 123 -9.48 -5.91 -3.12
CA THR A 123 -8.08 -5.87 -2.64
C THR A 123 -7.08 -5.82 -3.79
N ILE A 124 -7.32 -6.58 -4.86
CA ILE A 124 -6.46 -6.57 -6.05
C ILE A 124 -6.56 -5.23 -6.78
N LEU A 125 -7.75 -4.62 -6.90
CA LEU A 125 -7.94 -3.31 -7.52
C LEU A 125 -7.23 -2.20 -6.73
N VAL A 126 -7.26 -2.23 -5.39
CA VAL A 126 -6.49 -1.29 -4.56
C VAL A 126 -4.98 -1.44 -4.83
N ARG A 127 -4.46 -2.66 -4.96
CA ARG A 127 -3.05 -2.89 -5.34
C ARG A 127 -2.76 -2.39 -6.75
N ALA A 128 -3.68 -2.56 -7.70
CA ALA A 128 -3.53 -2.04 -9.06
C ALA A 128 -3.48 -0.50 -9.05
N MET A 129 -4.30 0.16 -8.22
CA MET A 129 -4.24 1.60 -8.02
C MET A 129 -2.86 2.03 -7.50
N MET A 130 -2.35 1.38 -6.46
CA MET A 130 -1.02 1.69 -5.90
C MET A 130 0.09 1.48 -6.93
N ALA A 131 0.01 0.42 -7.75
CA ALA A 131 0.95 0.16 -8.82
C ALA A 131 0.85 1.21 -9.95
N GLY A 132 -0.35 1.65 -10.29
CA GLY A 132 -0.58 2.74 -11.24
C GLY A 132 0.02 4.06 -10.76
N GLU A 133 -0.13 4.38 -9.48
CA GLU A 133 0.46 5.56 -8.85
C GLU A 133 2.00 5.48 -8.84
N SER A 134 2.57 4.37 -8.37
CA SER A 134 4.03 4.21 -8.30
C SER A 134 4.70 4.31 -9.67
N ARG A 135 4.00 3.88 -10.72
CA ARG A 135 4.43 3.98 -12.12
C ARG A 135 4.07 5.30 -12.78
N GLN A 136 3.39 6.19 -12.07
CA GLN A 136 2.86 7.44 -12.62
C GLN A 136 2.04 7.22 -13.91
N SER A 137 1.26 6.15 -13.95
CA SER A 137 0.49 5.74 -15.12
C SER A 137 -0.94 6.27 -15.07
N ARG A 138 -1.20 7.40 -15.77
CA ARG A 138 -2.56 7.92 -15.92
C ARG A 138 -3.51 6.86 -16.54
N ALA A 139 -3.03 6.13 -17.55
CA ALA A 139 -3.79 5.06 -18.17
C ALA A 139 -4.16 3.95 -17.19
N GLY A 140 -3.21 3.52 -16.33
CA GLY A 140 -3.45 2.55 -15.28
C GLY A 140 -4.48 3.03 -14.27
N MET A 141 -4.36 4.25 -13.81
CA MET A 141 -5.32 4.86 -12.87
C MET A 141 -6.73 4.98 -13.48
N THR A 142 -6.84 5.38 -14.74
CA THR A 142 -8.13 5.44 -15.45
C THR A 142 -8.77 4.06 -15.58
N ALA A 143 -7.98 3.04 -15.93
CA ALA A 143 -8.47 1.66 -16.03
C ALA A 143 -8.95 1.13 -14.66
N VAL A 144 -8.24 1.44 -13.57
CA VAL A 144 -8.65 1.09 -12.20
C VAL A 144 -9.95 1.79 -11.81
N ALA A 145 -10.09 3.10 -12.12
CA ALA A 145 -11.33 3.83 -11.84
C ALA A 145 -12.53 3.21 -12.57
N SER A 146 -12.33 2.82 -13.83
CA SER A 146 -13.37 2.13 -14.62
C SER A 146 -13.73 0.77 -14.02
N ALA A 147 -12.73 0.03 -13.49
CA ALA A 147 -12.96 -1.25 -12.84
C ALA A 147 -13.78 -1.11 -11.55
N PHE A 148 -13.48 -0.10 -10.71
CA PHE A 148 -14.29 0.20 -9.52
C PHE A 148 -15.72 0.58 -9.87
N ALA A 149 -15.91 1.44 -10.88
CA ALA A 149 -17.25 1.82 -11.34
C ALA A 149 -18.05 0.60 -11.84
N ALA A 150 -17.43 -0.31 -12.58
CA ALA A 150 -18.07 -1.54 -13.07
C ALA A 150 -18.40 -2.55 -11.95
N MET A 151 -17.80 -2.40 -10.78
CA MET A 151 -18.17 -3.14 -9.56
C MET A 151 -19.27 -2.45 -8.74
N GLY A 152 -19.73 -1.27 -9.17
CA GLY A 152 -20.70 -0.45 -8.42
C GLY A 152 -20.05 0.31 -7.25
N GLU A 153 -18.73 0.42 -7.23
CA GLU A 153 -17.99 1.16 -6.20
C GLU A 153 -17.72 2.61 -6.63
N ASP A 154 -18.81 3.36 -6.89
CA ASP A 154 -18.75 4.73 -7.44
C ASP A 154 -17.90 5.67 -6.59
N ARG A 155 -17.91 5.48 -5.27
CA ARG A 155 -17.10 6.30 -4.36
C ARG A 155 -15.60 6.06 -4.55
N ALA A 156 -15.19 4.81 -4.72
CA ALA A 156 -13.79 4.48 -4.99
C ALA A 156 -13.38 4.98 -6.37
N ALA A 157 -14.23 4.77 -7.38
CA ALA A 157 -14.00 5.27 -8.73
C ALA A 157 -13.83 6.79 -8.77
N SER A 158 -14.73 7.55 -8.12
CA SER A 158 -14.66 9.01 -8.07
C SER A 158 -13.42 9.52 -7.32
N MET A 159 -12.98 8.81 -6.27
CA MET A 159 -11.76 9.13 -5.54
C MET A 159 -10.52 8.96 -6.42
N VAL A 160 -10.44 7.88 -7.20
CA VAL A 160 -9.34 7.66 -8.16
C VAL A 160 -9.35 8.71 -9.26
N LEU A 161 -10.52 9.05 -9.81
CA LEU A 161 -10.65 10.08 -10.85
C LEU A 161 -10.24 11.47 -10.35
N SER A 162 -10.64 11.85 -9.12
CA SER A 162 -10.23 13.13 -8.53
C SER A 162 -8.72 13.21 -8.37
N ARG A 163 -8.07 12.11 -8.01
CA ARG A 163 -6.62 12.03 -7.89
C ARG A 163 -5.91 12.16 -9.24
N ILE A 164 -6.47 11.54 -10.29
CA ILE A 164 -5.96 11.71 -11.65
C ILE A 164 -5.99 13.20 -12.07
N GLN A 165 -7.07 13.92 -11.78
CA GLN A 165 -7.19 15.34 -12.11
C GLN A 165 -6.19 16.21 -11.34
N THR A 166 -5.86 15.84 -10.10
CA THR A 166 -4.92 16.59 -9.26
C THR A 166 -3.47 16.34 -9.68
N ASP A 167 -3.11 15.08 -9.87
CA ASP A 167 -1.71 14.65 -10.03
C ASP A 167 -1.26 14.66 -11.51
N TRP A 168 -2.22 14.54 -12.46
CA TRP A 168 -1.96 14.52 -13.92
C TRP A 168 -2.95 15.42 -14.67
N PRO A 169 -2.80 16.76 -14.60
CA PRO A 169 -3.63 17.67 -15.38
C PRO A 169 -3.49 17.43 -16.88
N GLU A 170 -4.49 17.83 -17.66
CA GLU A 170 -4.74 17.37 -19.04
C GLU A 170 -3.61 17.57 -20.08
N ASP A 171 -2.59 18.36 -19.77
CA ASP A 171 -1.52 18.71 -20.73
C ASP A 171 -0.51 17.58 -21.03
N THR A 172 -0.63 16.41 -20.38
CA THR A 172 0.26 15.26 -20.58
C THR A 172 -0.43 14.13 -21.37
N GLN A 173 -1.22 14.45 -22.38
CA GLN A 173 -1.86 13.45 -23.25
C GLN A 173 -0.86 12.78 -24.21
N ASN A 174 0.00 11.90 -23.72
CA ASN A 174 0.80 11.06 -24.62
C ASN A 174 1.05 9.65 -24.07
N SER A 175 -0.01 8.90 -23.79
CA SER A 175 0.10 7.45 -23.66
C SER A 175 -1.21 6.75 -24.01
N THR A 176 -1.35 6.45 -25.30
CA THR A 176 -2.40 5.61 -25.90
C THR A 176 -2.12 4.13 -25.68
N ASN A 177 -1.93 3.69 -24.45
CA ASN A 177 -2.09 2.28 -24.10
C ASN A 177 -3.38 2.12 -23.31
N VAL A 178 -4.49 2.26 -24.01
CA VAL A 178 -5.80 1.88 -23.46
C VAL A 178 -5.79 0.37 -23.27
N TYR A 179 -5.77 -0.05 -22.00
CA TYR A 179 -6.05 -1.43 -21.65
C TYR A 179 -7.48 -1.74 -22.10
N THR A 180 -7.62 -2.44 -23.25
CA THR A 180 -8.91 -2.89 -23.81
C THR A 180 -9.34 -4.23 -23.21
N GLY A 181 -9.06 -4.48 -21.95
CA GLY A 181 -9.57 -5.66 -21.23
C GLY A 181 -11.09 -5.60 -21.13
N THR A 182 -11.75 -6.49 -21.85
CA THR A 182 -13.22 -6.54 -22.06
C THR A 182 -14.02 -7.15 -20.91
N CYS A 183 -13.53 -7.16 -19.72
CA CYS A 183 -14.22 -7.77 -18.58
C CYS A 183 -14.93 -6.80 -17.62
N TRP A 184 -14.89 -5.54 -17.90
CA TRP A 184 -15.56 -4.50 -17.12
C TRP A 184 -16.72 -3.87 -17.84
#